data_34d3a1e38c4ddc82e3d1ab33f0f2dd45
#
_entry.id   34d3a1e38c4ddc82e3d1ab33f0f2dd45
#
_cell.length_a   1.000
_cell.length_b   1.000
_cell.length_c   1.000
_cell.angle_alpha   90.00
_cell.angle_beta   90.00
_cell.angle_gamma   90.00
#
_symmetry.space_group_name_H-M   'P 1'
#
loop_
_entity.id
_entity.type
_entity.pdbx_description
1 polymer ?
#
loop_
_entity_poly.entity_id
_entity_poly.type
_entity_poly.pdbx_seq_one_letter_code
_entity_poly.pdbx_strand_id
1 'polypeptide(L)'
;MATYKKRGSKKSLTPSNQIEVAQESTTAEVFETLDSTASKTEEWVVKYQNIILTFIGIVAVGVLGYLGYQNYVIEPKTKEAISELNQAQFYFELAVNSQDSDSLFRRALNGGEGKYGFLDIIKNYKGTTAAKLATYSAGMSYLNIKDYRNAITYLDQFNSEDVLLGALAKGAIGDAYAQMGQLEKAFDYYVDASKINNNIYSTPKFLYKAAMMSSKLGKDSQALTYLERINKEFKESQEANMVTVQIAKLKSILK
;
A
#
# COMPACT_ATOMS: atom_id res chain seq x y z
N MET A 1 36.74 49.01 24.39
CA MET A 1 37.42 48.97 25.69
C MET A 1 36.47 49.51 26.74
N ALA A 2 35.92 48.71 27.62
CA ALA A 2 35.25 49.18 28.82
C ALA A 2 35.51 48.13 29.91
N THR A 3 36.40 48.46 30.80
CA THR A 3 36.82 47.67 31.97
C THR A 3 35.85 47.93 33.11
N TYR A 4 35.18 46.87 33.61
CA TYR A 4 34.31 46.93 34.79
C TYR A 4 35.14 46.54 36.05
N LYS A 5 35.25 47.48 36.96
CA LYS A 5 36.04 47.36 38.21
C LYS A 5 35.16 46.85 39.36
N LYS A 6 35.51 45.74 39.92
CA LYS A 6 34.85 45.09 41.07
C LYS A 6 35.11 45.92 42.34
N ARG A 7 34.05 46.37 43.06
CA ARG A 7 34.14 47.02 44.34
C ARG A 7 33.74 46.02 45.44
N GLY A 8 34.70 45.63 46.24
CA GLY A 8 34.47 44.87 47.46
C GLY A 8 33.98 45.73 48.58
N SER A 9 33.04 45.19 49.38
CA SER A 9 32.73 45.72 50.71
C SER A 9 32.67 44.55 51.68
N LYS A 10 33.64 44.52 52.61
CA LYS A 10 33.58 43.71 53.82
C LYS A 10 32.70 44.41 54.85
N LYS A 11 31.77 43.73 55.45
CA LYS A 11 31.29 44.03 56.82
C LYS A 11 31.12 42.73 57.60
N SER A 12 31.80 42.76 58.77
CA SER A 12 31.81 41.73 59.83
C SER A 12 30.66 41.89 60.80
N LEU A 13 30.42 40.77 61.55
CA LEU A 13 29.84 40.66 62.89
C LEU A 13 28.29 40.53 62.93
N THR A 14 27.67 39.63 63.67
CA THR A 14 27.91 38.86 64.89
C THR A 14 26.85 37.73 64.97
N PRO A 15 27.00 36.69 65.83
CA PRO A 15 26.15 35.53 65.78
C PRO A 15 24.84 35.74 66.60
N SER A 16 23.73 35.46 66.00
CA SER A 16 22.49 35.21 66.72
C SER A 16 21.86 33.95 66.24
N ASN A 17 21.60 32.99 67.14
CA ASN A 17 20.89 31.76 66.93
C ASN A 17 19.59 32.00 66.18
N GLN A 18 19.51 31.55 64.97
CA GLN A 18 18.24 31.26 64.28
C GLN A 18 18.32 29.87 63.72
N ILE A 19 17.36 29.07 64.11
CA ILE A 19 17.10 27.73 63.64
C ILE A 19 16.91 27.87 62.11
N GLU A 20 17.90 27.42 61.32
CA GLU A 20 17.72 27.23 59.87
C GLU A 20 16.75 26.08 59.66
N VAL A 21 15.51 26.40 59.40
CA VAL A 21 14.62 25.49 58.69
C VAL A 21 15.18 25.41 57.27
N ALA A 22 15.91 24.34 56.99
CA ALA A 22 16.35 23.99 55.67
C ALA A 22 15.09 23.74 54.81
N GLN A 23 14.62 24.79 54.18
CA GLN A 23 13.73 24.67 53.06
C GLN A 23 14.60 24.22 51.87
N GLU A 24 14.81 22.90 51.77
CA GLU A 24 15.35 22.29 50.58
C GLU A 24 14.42 22.70 49.41
N SER A 25 14.89 23.63 48.64
CA SER A 25 14.19 24.11 47.48
C SER A 25 14.22 23.01 46.42
N THR A 26 13.09 22.37 46.21
CA THR A 26 12.87 21.39 45.12
C THR A 26 13.40 21.88 43.78
N THR A 27 13.46 23.18 43.59
CA THR A 27 14.03 23.84 42.40
C THR A 27 15.56 23.66 42.33
N ALA A 28 16.29 23.78 43.46
CA ALA A 28 17.74 23.58 43.48
C ALA A 28 18.10 22.11 43.21
N GLU A 29 17.36 21.17 43.75
CA GLU A 29 17.53 19.73 43.52
C GLU A 29 17.26 19.32 42.07
N VAL A 30 16.26 19.94 41.45
CA VAL A 30 15.95 19.75 40.00
C VAL A 30 17.09 20.34 39.15
N PHE A 31 17.62 21.50 39.47
CA PHE A 31 18.74 22.08 38.71
C PHE A 31 20.02 21.27 38.90
N GLU A 32 20.31 20.76 40.08
CA GLU A 32 21.47 19.91 40.33
C GLU A 32 21.38 18.55 39.62
N THR A 33 20.20 17.98 39.59
CA THR A 33 19.90 16.74 38.82
C THR A 33 20.00 16.98 37.30
N LEU A 34 19.53 18.11 36.79
CA LEU A 34 19.65 18.47 35.40
C LEU A 34 21.12 18.71 35.00
N ASP A 35 21.87 19.43 35.84
CA ASP A 35 23.30 19.72 35.58
C ASP A 35 24.15 18.42 35.62
N SER A 36 23.89 17.54 36.58
CA SER A 36 24.57 16.25 36.68
C SER A 36 24.21 15.30 35.54
N THR A 37 22.96 15.36 35.04
CA THR A 37 22.51 14.58 33.89
C THR A 37 23.07 15.12 32.60
N ALA A 38 23.14 16.46 32.44
CA ALA A 38 23.76 17.12 31.30
C ALA A 38 25.25 16.77 31.21
N SER A 39 25.97 16.85 32.34
CA SER A 39 27.40 16.52 32.43
C SER A 39 27.70 15.07 32.07
N LYS A 40 26.90 14.10 32.57
CA LYS A 40 27.03 12.68 32.23
C LYS A 40 26.75 12.42 30.74
N THR A 41 25.77 13.11 30.18
CA THR A 41 25.43 13.00 28.75
C THR A 41 26.55 13.55 27.90
N GLU A 42 27.14 14.69 28.30
CA GLU A 42 28.26 15.31 27.60
C GLU A 42 29.51 14.39 27.64
N GLU A 43 29.88 13.83 28.80
CA GLU A 43 30.95 12.86 28.91
C GLU A 43 30.75 11.63 28.04
N TRP A 44 29.51 11.11 27.99
CA TRP A 44 29.17 9.97 27.16
C TRP A 44 29.32 10.31 25.66
N VAL A 45 28.82 11.47 25.22
CA VAL A 45 28.94 11.92 23.83
C VAL A 45 30.40 12.10 23.45
N VAL A 46 31.21 12.79 24.28
CA VAL A 46 32.65 12.98 24.05
C VAL A 46 33.37 11.64 23.97
N LYS A 47 33.07 10.70 24.86
CA LYS A 47 33.69 9.36 24.87
C LYS A 47 33.40 8.56 23.59
N TYR A 48 32.19 8.66 23.06
CA TYR A 48 31.76 7.91 21.88
C TYR A 48 31.70 8.71 20.60
N GLN A 49 32.16 9.97 20.63
CA GLN A 49 32.10 10.90 19.51
C GLN A 49 32.59 10.31 18.18
N ASN A 50 33.73 9.65 18.18
CA ASN A 50 34.30 9.07 16.95
C ASN A 50 33.44 7.92 16.41
N ILE A 51 32.86 7.11 17.29
CA ILE A 51 31.98 6.01 16.91
C ILE A 51 30.67 6.57 16.31
N ILE A 52 30.10 7.57 16.99
CA ILE A 52 28.88 8.27 16.54
C ILE A 52 29.11 8.92 15.17
N LEU A 53 30.22 9.66 15.00
CA LEU A 53 30.54 10.30 13.73
C LEU A 53 30.81 9.28 12.60
N THR A 54 31.47 8.16 12.93
CA THR A 54 31.69 7.08 11.96
C THR A 54 30.37 6.45 11.54
N PHE A 55 29.48 6.17 12.49
CA PHE A 55 28.17 5.64 12.20
C PHE A 55 27.33 6.60 11.34
N ILE A 56 27.30 7.88 11.69
CA ILE A 56 26.61 8.91 10.88
C ILE A 56 27.21 8.97 9.48
N GLY A 57 28.53 8.91 9.37
CA GLY A 57 29.22 8.91 8.07
C GLY A 57 28.83 7.71 7.19
N ILE A 58 28.77 6.50 7.76
CA ILE A 58 28.32 5.29 7.06
C ILE A 58 26.88 5.42 6.59
N VAL A 59 25.99 5.90 7.47
CA VAL A 59 24.58 6.12 7.12
C VAL A 59 24.46 7.18 6.02
N ALA A 60 25.20 8.29 6.12
CA ALA A 60 25.19 9.34 5.11
C ALA A 60 25.67 8.83 3.73
N VAL A 61 26.74 8.06 3.69
CA VAL A 61 27.24 7.44 2.44
C VAL A 61 26.21 6.45 1.89
N GLY A 62 25.56 5.64 2.74
CA GLY A 62 24.48 4.73 2.34
C GLY A 62 23.29 5.46 1.72
N VAL A 63 22.86 6.55 2.37
CA VAL A 63 21.75 7.39 1.87
C VAL A 63 22.12 8.07 0.56
N LEU A 64 23.30 8.67 0.45
CA LEU A 64 23.76 9.33 -0.77
C LEU A 64 23.91 8.32 -1.92
N GLY A 65 24.45 7.14 -1.64
CA GLY A 65 24.54 6.05 -2.61
C GLY A 65 23.18 5.59 -3.10
N TYR A 66 22.21 5.44 -2.19
CA TYR A 66 20.83 5.10 -2.53
C TYR A 66 20.16 6.18 -3.38
N LEU A 67 20.27 7.45 -3.00
CA LEU A 67 19.73 8.59 -3.77
C LEU A 67 20.37 8.70 -5.15
N GLY A 68 21.68 8.50 -5.23
CA GLY A 68 22.38 8.46 -6.52
C GLY A 68 21.89 7.33 -7.41
N TYR A 69 21.77 6.12 -6.88
CA TYR A 69 21.23 4.98 -7.61
C TYR A 69 19.79 5.23 -8.08
N GLN A 70 18.95 5.77 -7.19
CA GLN A 70 17.56 6.11 -7.51
C GLN A 70 17.49 7.10 -8.69
N ASN A 71 18.28 8.18 -8.62
CA ASN A 71 18.19 9.30 -9.57
C ASN A 71 18.86 9.02 -10.92
N TYR A 72 19.98 8.27 -10.92
CA TYR A 72 20.76 8.02 -12.13
C TYR A 72 20.48 6.69 -12.81
N VAL A 73 19.89 5.73 -12.11
CA VAL A 73 19.63 4.39 -12.65
C VAL A 73 18.13 4.10 -12.72
N ILE A 74 17.41 4.27 -11.62
CA ILE A 74 15.99 3.85 -11.54
C ILE A 74 15.10 4.86 -12.28
N GLU A 75 15.31 6.15 -12.08
CA GLU A 75 14.42 7.17 -12.67
C GLU A 75 14.46 7.20 -14.20
N PRO A 76 15.62 7.21 -14.90
CA PRO A 76 15.68 7.11 -16.34
C PRO A 76 15.04 5.84 -16.88
N LYS A 77 15.32 4.69 -16.23
CA LYS A 77 14.71 3.40 -16.58
C LYS A 77 13.19 3.41 -16.41
N THR A 78 12.69 4.09 -15.39
CA THR A 78 11.24 4.22 -15.15
C THR A 78 10.58 5.10 -16.22
N LYS A 79 11.22 6.21 -16.63
CA LYS A 79 10.70 7.06 -17.71
C LYS A 79 10.63 6.32 -19.04
N GLU A 80 11.65 5.57 -19.38
CA GLU A 80 11.66 4.71 -20.58
C GLU A 80 10.56 3.66 -20.49
N ALA A 81 10.44 2.95 -19.37
CA ALA A 81 9.41 1.95 -19.15
C ALA A 81 7.98 2.50 -19.30
N ILE A 82 7.72 3.72 -18.82
CA ILE A 82 6.41 4.39 -18.99
C ILE A 82 6.15 4.70 -20.45
N SER A 83 7.17 5.16 -21.20
CA SER A 83 7.04 5.44 -22.63
C SER A 83 6.68 4.18 -23.42
N GLU A 84 7.33 3.06 -23.15
CA GLU A 84 7.03 1.77 -23.78
C GLU A 84 5.66 1.22 -23.35
N LEU A 85 5.28 1.43 -22.08
CA LEU A 85 3.97 1.00 -21.58
C LEU A 85 2.80 1.66 -22.32
N ASN A 86 2.93 2.93 -22.69
CA ASN A 86 1.87 3.67 -23.39
C ASN A 86 1.43 2.99 -24.69
N GLN A 87 2.37 2.39 -25.43
CA GLN A 87 2.05 1.71 -26.69
C GLN A 87 1.28 0.40 -26.42
N ALA A 88 1.70 -0.38 -25.44
CA ALA A 88 1.00 -1.60 -25.04
C ALA A 88 -0.41 -1.29 -24.50
N GLN A 89 -0.54 -0.22 -23.71
CA GLN A 89 -1.83 0.25 -23.20
C GLN A 89 -2.77 0.72 -24.31
N PHE A 90 -2.24 1.40 -25.32
CA PHE A 90 -3.04 1.80 -26.48
C PHE A 90 -3.71 0.59 -27.15
N TYR A 91 -2.99 -0.52 -27.38
CA TYR A 91 -3.60 -1.73 -27.92
C TYR A 91 -4.60 -2.38 -26.96
N PHE A 92 -4.33 -2.32 -25.67
CA PHE A 92 -5.26 -2.81 -24.66
C PHE A 92 -6.57 -2.03 -24.65
N GLU A 93 -6.51 -0.70 -24.69
CA GLU A 93 -7.69 0.18 -24.75
C GLU A 93 -8.50 -0.02 -26.03
N LEU A 94 -7.81 -0.16 -27.18
CA LEU A 94 -8.47 -0.52 -28.43
C LEU A 94 -9.17 -1.87 -28.32
N ALA A 95 -8.54 -2.87 -27.69
CA ALA A 95 -9.10 -4.19 -27.50
C ALA A 95 -10.40 -4.16 -26.68
N VAL A 96 -10.41 -3.39 -25.60
CA VAL A 96 -11.59 -3.25 -24.72
C VAL A 96 -12.80 -2.68 -25.50
N ASN A 97 -12.56 -1.83 -26.49
CA ASN A 97 -13.61 -1.13 -27.25
C ASN A 97 -13.86 -1.73 -28.64
N SER A 98 -13.21 -2.84 -29.00
CA SER A 98 -13.27 -3.43 -30.35
C SER A 98 -14.05 -4.75 -30.38
N GLN A 99 -14.63 -5.07 -31.52
CA GLN A 99 -15.20 -6.40 -31.80
C GLN A 99 -14.12 -7.47 -32.05
N ASP A 100 -12.95 -7.08 -32.62
CA ASP A 100 -11.77 -7.94 -32.80
C ASP A 100 -10.81 -7.79 -31.60
N SER A 101 -11.32 -8.07 -30.43
CA SER A 101 -10.59 -7.86 -29.18
C SER A 101 -9.42 -8.82 -28.99
N ASP A 102 -9.53 -10.07 -29.42
CA ASP A 102 -8.50 -11.11 -29.20
C ASP A 102 -7.16 -10.77 -29.84
N SER A 103 -7.16 -10.33 -31.08
CA SER A 103 -5.97 -9.91 -31.83
C SER A 103 -5.28 -8.73 -31.17
N LEU A 104 -6.06 -7.74 -30.72
CA LEU A 104 -5.55 -6.54 -30.06
C LEU A 104 -5.00 -6.84 -28.66
N PHE A 105 -5.66 -7.69 -27.86
CA PHE A 105 -5.11 -8.13 -26.57
C PHE A 105 -3.81 -8.91 -26.74
N ARG A 106 -3.69 -9.78 -27.76
CA ARG A 106 -2.42 -10.46 -28.08
C ARG A 106 -1.34 -9.47 -28.48
N ARG A 107 -1.70 -8.41 -29.19
CA ARG A 107 -0.78 -7.33 -29.57
C ARG A 107 -0.36 -6.50 -28.35
N ALA A 108 -1.26 -6.21 -27.43
CA ALA A 108 -0.93 -5.59 -26.14
C ALA A 108 0.04 -6.45 -25.32
N LEU A 109 -0.17 -7.78 -25.30
CA LEU A 109 0.70 -8.72 -24.61
C LEU A 109 2.10 -8.82 -25.20
N ASN A 110 2.18 -9.04 -26.52
CA ASN A 110 3.43 -9.44 -27.19
C ASN A 110 4.13 -8.28 -27.93
N GLY A 111 3.49 -7.12 -28.00
CA GLY A 111 3.97 -6.00 -28.80
C GLY A 111 3.70 -6.16 -30.30
N GLY A 112 4.25 -5.23 -31.05
CA GLY A 112 4.13 -5.21 -32.51
C GLY A 112 4.81 -3.98 -33.09
N GLU A 113 5.19 -4.04 -34.38
CA GLU A 113 5.83 -2.92 -35.09
C GLU A 113 7.12 -2.42 -34.40
N GLY A 114 7.88 -3.34 -33.81
CA GLY A 114 9.12 -3.00 -33.12
C GLY A 114 8.93 -2.35 -31.75
N LYS A 115 7.73 -2.36 -31.20
CA LYS A 115 7.40 -1.87 -29.86
C LYS A 115 7.15 -2.99 -28.88
N TYR A 116 7.46 -2.74 -27.61
CA TYR A 116 7.25 -3.72 -26.55
C TYR A 116 5.78 -3.92 -26.23
N GLY A 117 5.43 -5.19 -25.95
CA GLY A 117 4.20 -5.53 -25.27
C GLY A 117 4.36 -5.61 -23.76
N PHE A 118 3.28 -5.89 -23.04
CA PHE A 118 3.33 -6.00 -21.59
C PHE A 118 4.35 -7.01 -21.10
N LEU A 119 4.51 -8.15 -21.79
CA LEU A 119 5.45 -9.20 -21.40
C LEU A 119 6.92 -8.75 -21.49
N ASP A 120 7.26 -7.99 -22.54
CA ASP A 120 8.59 -7.40 -22.68
C ASP A 120 8.85 -6.34 -21.61
N ILE A 121 7.86 -5.52 -21.29
CA ILE A 121 7.96 -4.49 -20.25
C ILE A 121 8.19 -5.12 -18.88
N ILE A 122 7.45 -6.18 -18.54
CA ILE A 122 7.63 -6.94 -17.30
C ILE A 122 9.05 -7.48 -17.20
N LYS A 123 9.57 -8.02 -18.29
CA LYS A 123 10.89 -8.63 -18.35
C LYS A 123 12.02 -7.60 -18.25
N ASN A 124 11.95 -6.54 -19.08
CA ASN A 124 13.05 -5.60 -19.29
C ASN A 124 13.11 -4.50 -18.22
N TYR A 125 11.96 -4.13 -17.65
CA TYR A 125 11.83 -3.04 -16.68
C TYR A 125 11.41 -3.51 -15.29
N LYS A 126 11.81 -4.71 -14.91
CA LYS A 126 11.51 -5.30 -13.59
C LYS A 126 11.82 -4.32 -12.45
N GLY A 127 10.88 -4.21 -11.52
CA GLY A 127 10.98 -3.33 -10.34
C GLY A 127 10.45 -1.91 -10.56
N THR A 128 10.12 -1.50 -11.79
CA THR A 128 9.48 -0.22 -12.06
C THR A 128 7.96 -0.27 -11.86
N THR A 129 7.35 0.89 -11.63
CA THR A 129 5.88 1.02 -11.56
C THR A 129 5.24 0.62 -12.89
N ALA A 130 5.87 0.93 -14.03
CA ALA A 130 5.39 0.53 -15.34
C ALA A 130 5.34 -1.00 -15.49
N ALA A 131 6.34 -1.75 -15.03
CA ALA A 131 6.33 -3.20 -15.05
C ALA A 131 5.25 -3.80 -14.13
N LYS A 132 5.00 -3.18 -12.96
CA LYS A 132 3.89 -3.58 -12.08
C LYS A 132 2.54 -3.41 -12.80
N LEU A 133 2.31 -2.25 -13.43
CA LEU A 133 1.07 -1.99 -14.16
C LEU A 133 0.95 -2.89 -15.40
N ALA A 134 2.05 -3.13 -16.12
CA ALA A 134 2.09 -4.10 -17.22
C ALA A 134 1.71 -5.52 -16.75
N THR A 135 2.12 -5.92 -15.54
CA THR A 135 1.75 -7.23 -14.95
C THR A 135 0.23 -7.34 -14.75
N TYR A 136 -0.41 -6.31 -14.20
CA TYR A 136 -1.85 -6.26 -14.08
C TYR A 136 -2.54 -6.31 -15.47
N SER A 137 -2.11 -5.45 -16.39
CA SER A 137 -2.68 -5.36 -17.73
C SER A 137 -2.49 -6.64 -18.55
N ALA A 138 -1.34 -7.33 -18.38
CA ALA A 138 -1.11 -8.65 -18.97
C ALA A 138 -2.10 -9.69 -18.43
N GLY A 139 -2.29 -9.73 -17.12
CA GLY A 139 -3.28 -10.62 -16.50
C GLY A 139 -4.70 -10.35 -17.00
N MET A 140 -5.09 -9.09 -17.11
CA MET A 140 -6.39 -8.70 -17.67
C MET A 140 -6.51 -9.05 -19.17
N SER A 141 -5.44 -8.90 -19.95
CA SER A 141 -5.41 -9.30 -21.35
C SER A 141 -5.61 -10.81 -21.50
N TYR A 142 -4.90 -11.60 -20.70
CA TYR A 142 -5.05 -13.06 -20.69
C TYR A 142 -6.46 -13.50 -20.28
N LEU A 143 -7.07 -12.82 -19.31
CA LEU A 143 -8.46 -13.08 -18.91
C LEU A 143 -9.43 -12.87 -20.07
N ASN A 144 -9.25 -11.80 -20.84
CA ASN A 144 -10.11 -11.45 -21.97
C ASN A 144 -9.96 -12.43 -23.14
N ILE A 145 -8.75 -12.90 -23.43
CA ILE A 145 -8.53 -13.94 -24.46
C ILE A 145 -8.77 -15.36 -23.93
N LYS A 146 -9.38 -15.48 -22.72
CA LYS A 146 -9.76 -16.75 -22.06
C LYS A 146 -8.61 -17.69 -21.72
N ASP A 147 -7.39 -17.18 -21.65
CA ASP A 147 -6.24 -17.89 -21.11
C ASP A 147 -6.19 -17.71 -19.57
N TYR A 148 -7.12 -18.37 -18.91
CA TYR A 148 -7.35 -18.20 -17.46
C TYR A 148 -6.15 -18.60 -16.60
N ARG A 149 -5.32 -19.55 -17.06
CA ARG A 149 -4.13 -19.97 -16.30
C ARG A 149 -3.08 -18.86 -16.25
N ASN A 150 -2.78 -18.27 -17.41
CA ASN A 150 -1.86 -17.15 -17.47
C ASN A 150 -2.44 -15.90 -16.81
N ALA A 151 -3.76 -15.65 -16.95
CA ALA A 151 -4.43 -14.58 -16.23
C ALA A 151 -4.20 -14.66 -14.72
N ILE A 152 -4.44 -15.82 -14.11
CA ILE A 152 -4.21 -16.05 -12.68
C ILE A 152 -2.73 -15.85 -12.34
N THR A 153 -1.81 -16.39 -13.14
CA THR A 153 -0.37 -16.27 -12.89
C THR A 153 0.09 -14.83 -12.83
N TYR A 154 -0.31 -14.00 -13.78
CA TYR A 154 0.11 -12.60 -13.82
C TYR A 154 -0.61 -11.73 -12.78
N LEU A 155 -1.91 -11.96 -12.57
CA LEU A 155 -2.67 -11.22 -11.54
C LEU A 155 -2.22 -11.55 -10.11
N ASP A 156 -1.80 -12.79 -9.85
CA ASP A 156 -1.26 -13.19 -8.54
C ASP A 156 0.13 -12.59 -8.28
N GLN A 157 0.93 -12.41 -9.33
CA GLN A 157 2.21 -11.69 -9.25
C GLN A 157 2.05 -10.19 -9.06
N PHE A 158 0.85 -9.64 -9.35
CA PHE A 158 0.60 -8.22 -9.22
C PHE A 158 0.52 -7.83 -7.74
N ASN A 159 1.51 -7.07 -7.29
CA ASN A 159 1.54 -6.49 -5.95
C ASN A 159 1.52 -4.96 -6.08
N SER A 160 0.48 -4.33 -5.56
CA SER A 160 0.30 -2.88 -5.59
C SER A 160 -0.10 -2.37 -4.22
N GLU A 161 0.41 -1.19 -3.87
CA GLU A 161 -0.07 -0.41 -2.73
C GLU A 161 -1.45 0.23 -3.00
N ASP A 162 -1.86 0.28 -4.27
CA ASP A 162 -3.18 0.71 -4.66
C ASP A 162 -4.22 -0.35 -4.29
N VAL A 163 -4.99 -0.05 -3.26
CA VAL A 163 -6.00 -0.95 -2.70
C VAL A 163 -7.16 -1.21 -3.67
N LEU A 164 -7.44 -0.30 -4.59
CA LEU A 164 -8.47 -0.50 -5.60
C LEU A 164 -7.99 -1.50 -6.66
N LEU A 165 -6.81 -1.29 -7.23
CA LEU A 165 -6.23 -2.21 -8.21
C LEU A 165 -5.96 -3.59 -7.58
N GLY A 166 -5.54 -3.66 -6.32
CA GLY A 166 -5.39 -4.92 -5.60
C GLY A 166 -6.70 -5.70 -5.49
N ALA A 167 -7.80 -5.01 -5.14
CA ALA A 167 -9.13 -5.63 -5.10
C ALA A 167 -9.59 -6.10 -6.48
N LEU A 168 -9.38 -5.29 -7.51
CA LEU A 168 -9.72 -5.64 -8.90
C LEU A 168 -8.91 -6.84 -9.40
N ALA A 169 -7.63 -6.92 -9.12
CA ALA A 169 -6.78 -8.06 -9.48
C ALA A 169 -7.28 -9.36 -8.84
N LYS A 170 -7.52 -9.35 -7.52
CA LYS A 170 -8.09 -10.54 -6.83
C LYS A 170 -9.47 -10.91 -7.37
N GLY A 171 -10.31 -9.92 -7.64
CA GLY A 171 -11.61 -10.18 -8.26
C GLY A 171 -11.51 -10.79 -9.66
N ALA A 172 -10.54 -10.36 -10.47
CA ALA A 172 -10.26 -10.90 -11.79
C ALA A 172 -9.71 -12.35 -11.73
N ILE A 173 -8.92 -12.68 -10.71
CA ILE A 173 -8.54 -14.09 -10.44
C ILE A 173 -9.79 -14.92 -10.10
N GLY A 174 -10.70 -14.37 -9.29
CA GLY A 174 -12.01 -14.99 -9.02
C GLY A 174 -12.81 -15.21 -10.31
N ASP A 175 -12.82 -14.24 -11.23
CA ASP A 175 -13.47 -14.37 -12.54
C ASP A 175 -12.85 -15.52 -13.37
N ALA A 176 -11.53 -15.64 -13.40
CA ALA A 176 -10.83 -16.72 -14.07
C ALA A 176 -11.22 -18.10 -13.49
N TYR A 177 -11.22 -18.25 -12.17
CA TYR A 177 -11.64 -19.50 -11.52
C TYR A 177 -13.11 -19.81 -11.78
N ALA A 178 -13.98 -18.81 -11.77
CA ALA A 178 -15.42 -19.01 -12.09
C ALA A 178 -15.62 -19.52 -13.52
N GLN A 179 -14.87 -18.99 -14.50
CA GLN A 179 -14.90 -19.42 -15.89
C GLN A 179 -14.33 -20.86 -16.06
N MET A 180 -13.40 -21.25 -15.20
CA MET A 180 -12.86 -22.62 -15.16
C MET A 180 -13.76 -23.61 -14.41
N GLY A 181 -14.93 -23.17 -13.90
CA GLY A 181 -15.84 -24.00 -13.12
C GLY A 181 -15.39 -24.29 -11.68
N GLN A 182 -14.32 -23.64 -11.20
CA GLN A 182 -13.80 -23.83 -9.84
C GLN A 182 -14.48 -22.84 -8.88
N LEU A 183 -15.77 -23.11 -8.59
CA LEU A 183 -16.66 -22.18 -7.90
C LEU A 183 -16.23 -21.86 -6.47
N GLU A 184 -15.67 -22.82 -5.73
CA GLU A 184 -15.15 -22.60 -4.37
C GLU A 184 -14.00 -21.59 -4.37
N LYS A 185 -13.03 -21.78 -5.27
CA LYS A 185 -11.92 -20.85 -5.40
C LYS A 185 -12.38 -19.47 -5.84
N ALA A 186 -13.28 -19.40 -6.82
CA ALA A 186 -13.87 -18.15 -7.24
C ALA A 186 -14.52 -17.40 -6.08
N PHE A 187 -15.29 -18.13 -5.25
CA PHE A 187 -15.90 -17.59 -4.04
C PHE A 187 -14.85 -17.01 -3.09
N ASP A 188 -13.80 -17.77 -2.76
CA ASP A 188 -12.74 -17.33 -1.84
C ASP A 188 -12.06 -16.06 -2.32
N TYR A 189 -11.70 -15.99 -3.61
CA TYR A 189 -11.10 -14.80 -4.20
C TYR A 189 -12.02 -13.58 -4.21
N TYR A 190 -13.32 -13.74 -4.45
CA TYR A 190 -14.27 -12.64 -4.36
C TYR A 190 -14.46 -12.15 -2.93
N VAL A 191 -14.50 -13.05 -1.94
CA VAL A 191 -14.55 -12.68 -0.53
C VAL A 191 -13.30 -11.89 -0.14
N ASP A 192 -12.12 -12.35 -0.55
CA ASP A 192 -10.87 -11.66 -0.27
C ASP A 192 -10.81 -10.29 -0.97
N ALA A 193 -11.23 -10.20 -2.24
CA ALA A 193 -11.32 -8.94 -2.96
C ALA A 193 -12.23 -7.93 -2.24
N SER A 194 -13.35 -8.39 -1.67
CA SER A 194 -14.31 -7.55 -0.93
C SER A 194 -13.78 -7.02 0.39
N LYS A 195 -12.69 -7.60 0.93
CA LYS A 195 -12.09 -7.24 2.23
C LYS A 195 -10.90 -6.27 2.10
N ILE A 196 -10.28 -6.16 0.92
CA ILE A 196 -9.06 -5.35 0.73
C ILE A 196 -9.30 -3.88 1.08
N ASN A 197 -10.45 -3.34 0.68
CA ASN A 197 -10.82 -1.97 0.97
C ASN A 197 -12.34 -1.83 1.03
N ASN A 198 -12.84 -1.25 2.11
CA ASN A 198 -14.28 -1.01 2.26
C ASN A 198 -14.68 0.28 1.54
N ASN A 199 -15.09 0.16 0.28
CA ASN A 199 -15.50 1.28 -0.57
C ASN A 199 -16.75 0.95 -1.39
N ILE A 200 -17.39 1.99 -1.91
CA ILE A 200 -18.66 1.89 -2.67
C ILE A 200 -18.50 1.26 -4.06
N TYR A 201 -17.29 1.15 -4.60
CA TYR A 201 -17.04 0.69 -5.97
C TYR A 201 -16.70 -0.80 -6.06
N SER A 202 -15.72 -1.26 -5.29
CA SER A 202 -15.23 -2.64 -5.38
C SER A 202 -15.89 -3.58 -4.39
N THR A 203 -16.14 -3.12 -3.14
CA THR A 203 -16.69 -3.99 -2.10
C THR A 203 -18.07 -4.58 -2.47
N PRO A 204 -19.09 -3.79 -2.85
CA PRO A 204 -20.40 -4.34 -3.20
C PRO A 204 -20.32 -5.24 -4.43
N LYS A 205 -19.50 -4.90 -5.43
CA LYS A 205 -19.27 -5.71 -6.63
C LYS A 205 -18.79 -7.12 -6.28
N PHE A 206 -17.78 -7.23 -5.40
CA PHE A 206 -17.22 -8.54 -5.05
C PHE A 206 -18.07 -9.30 -4.02
N LEU A 207 -18.79 -8.61 -3.13
CA LEU A 207 -19.81 -9.22 -2.29
C LEU A 207 -20.93 -9.83 -3.14
N TYR A 208 -21.39 -9.13 -4.17
CA TYR A 208 -22.38 -9.65 -5.09
C TYR A 208 -21.90 -10.92 -5.82
N LYS A 209 -20.68 -10.88 -6.38
CA LYS A 209 -20.07 -12.05 -7.03
C LYS A 209 -19.90 -13.24 -6.04
N ALA A 210 -19.46 -12.97 -4.81
CA ALA A 210 -19.36 -13.98 -3.76
C ALA A 210 -20.73 -14.60 -3.42
N ALA A 211 -21.77 -13.76 -3.32
CA ALA A 211 -23.14 -14.25 -3.10
C ALA A 211 -23.61 -15.15 -4.24
N MET A 212 -23.33 -14.78 -5.49
CA MET A 212 -23.70 -15.62 -6.65
C MET A 212 -22.96 -16.96 -6.64
N MET A 213 -21.69 -17.00 -6.25
CA MET A 213 -20.97 -18.27 -6.10
C MET A 213 -21.49 -19.09 -4.94
N SER A 214 -21.77 -18.47 -3.78
CA SER A 214 -22.39 -19.15 -2.64
C SER A 214 -23.70 -19.83 -3.03
N SER A 215 -24.57 -19.14 -3.74
CA SER A 215 -25.85 -19.71 -4.18
C SER A 215 -25.67 -20.87 -5.17
N LYS A 216 -24.72 -20.75 -6.11
CA LYS A 216 -24.37 -21.85 -7.02
C LYS A 216 -23.81 -23.08 -6.30
N LEU A 217 -23.20 -22.90 -5.13
CA LEU A 217 -22.67 -23.95 -4.25
C LEU A 217 -23.74 -24.50 -3.27
N GLY A 218 -25.00 -24.05 -3.38
CA GLY A 218 -26.06 -24.44 -2.47
C GLY A 218 -25.98 -23.83 -1.06
N LYS A 219 -25.13 -22.80 -0.88
CA LYS A 219 -24.91 -22.10 0.40
C LYS A 219 -25.78 -20.86 0.49
N ASP A 220 -27.11 -21.03 0.35
CA ASP A 220 -28.06 -19.92 0.21
C ASP A 220 -28.12 -18.99 1.43
N SER A 221 -27.95 -19.50 2.64
CA SER A 221 -27.89 -18.66 3.85
C SER A 221 -26.67 -17.71 3.81
N GLN A 222 -25.52 -18.19 3.29
CA GLN A 222 -24.33 -17.38 3.14
C GLN A 222 -24.49 -16.34 2.02
N ALA A 223 -25.10 -16.73 0.90
CA ALA A 223 -25.45 -15.81 -0.17
C ALA A 223 -26.34 -14.66 0.34
N LEU A 224 -27.37 -15.00 1.11
CA LEU A 224 -28.26 -14.01 1.72
C LEU A 224 -27.51 -13.02 2.61
N THR A 225 -26.57 -13.48 3.42
CA THR A 225 -25.75 -12.62 4.29
C THR A 225 -24.99 -11.57 3.50
N TYR A 226 -24.36 -11.94 2.37
CA TYR A 226 -23.62 -11.00 1.53
C TYR A 226 -24.55 -10.00 0.83
N LEU A 227 -25.69 -10.43 0.32
CA LEU A 227 -26.66 -9.55 -0.33
C LEU A 227 -27.29 -8.55 0.67
N GLU A 228 -27.60 -9.00 1.88
CA GLU A 228 -28.12 -8.12 2.94
C GLU A 228 -27.06 -7.07 3.37
N ARG A 229 -25.78 -7.45 3.40
CA ARG A 229 -24.71 -6.53 3.65
C ARG A 229 -24.64 -5.42 2.56
N ILE A 230 -24.76 -5.78 1.29
CA ILE A 230 -24.81 -4.78 0.19
C ILE A 230 -25.99 -3.84 0.40
N ASN A 231 -27.19 -4.38 0.65
CA ASN A 231 -28.41 -3.59 0.82
C ASN A 231 -28.36 -2.65 2.04
N LYS A 232 -27.62 -3.03 3.08
CA LYS A 232 -27.49 -2.24 4.31
C LYS A 232 -26.39 -1.20 4.25
N GLU A 233 -25.18 -1.59 3.80
CA GLU A 233 -23.96 -0.79 3.91
C GLU A 233 -23.65 0.00 2.63
N PHE A 234 -24.13 -0.44 1.46
CA PHE A 234 -23.77 0.11 0.14
C PHE A 234 -25.00 0.52 -0.69
N LYS A 235 -25.97 1.18 -0.07
CA LYS A 235 -27.26 1.53 -0.67
C LYS A 235 -27.17 2.31 -1.99
N GLU A 236 -26.09 3.08 -2.16
CA GLU A 236 -25.86 3.91 -3.33
C GLU A 236 -25.04 3.19 -4.43
N SER A 237 -24.65 1.94 -4.20
CA SER A 237 -23.92 1.15 -5.20
C SER A 237 -24.88 0.65 -6.31
N GLN A 238 -24.31 0.38 -7.47
CA GLN A 238 -25.04 -0.21 -8.58
C GLN A 238 -25.63 -1.57 -8.19
N GLU A 239 -24.91 -2.35 -7.41
CA GLU A 239 -25.30 -3.67 -6.93
C GLU A 239 -26.50 -3.62 -6.00
N ALA A 240 -26.67 -2.57 -5.18
CA ALA A 240 -27.80 -2.42 -4.28
C ALA A 240 -29.15 -2.46 -5.02
N ASN A 241 -29.21 -1.93 -6.23
CA ASN A 241 -30.41 -1.95 -7.06
C ASN A 241 -30.78 -3.36 -7.53
N MET A 242 -29.80 -4.27 -7.62
CA MET A 242 -29.98 -5.63 -8.14
C MET A 242 -30.29 -6.65 -7.05
N VAL A 243 -29.91 -6.38 -5.78
CA VAL A 243 -29.98 -7.42 -4.72
C VAL A 243 -31.35 -7.60 -4.09
N THR A 244 -32.25 -6.63 -4.18
CA THR A 244 -33.58 -6.68 -3.50
C THR A 244 -34.38 -7.90 -3.90
N VAL A 245 -34.43 -8.21 -5.20
CA VAL A 245 -35.16 -9.38 -5.73
C VAL A 245 -34.50 -10.69 -5.28
N GLN A 246 -33.18 -10.77 -5.34
CA GLN A 246 -32.43 -11.95 -4.90
C GLN A 246 -32.61 -12.22 -3.40
N ILE A 247 -32.59 -11.19 -2.56
CA ILE A 247 -32.85 -11.30 -1.13
C ILE A 247 -34.27 -11.89 -0.88
N ALA A 248 -35.28 -11.35 -1.55
CA ALA A 248 -36.65 -11.84 -1.42
C ALA A 248 -36.75 -13.31 -1.84
N LYS A 249 -36.12 -13.67 -2.97
CA LYS A 249 -36.09 -15.07 -3.46
C LYS A 249 -35.41 -16.00 -2.45
N LEU A 250 -34.21 -15.67 -1.97
CA LEU A 250 -33.52 -16.53 -0.99
C LEU A 250 -34.28 -16.67 0.33
N LYS A 251 -34.89 -15.59 0.81
CA LYS A 251 -35.75 -15.65 2.01
C LYS A 251 -36.96 -16.55 1.83
N SER A 252 -37.49 -16.70 0.63
CA SER A 252 -38.61 -17.64 0.36
C SER A 252 -38.16 -19.09 0.29
N ILE A 253 -36.91 -19.35 -0.10
CA ILE A 253 -36.34 -20.71 -0.17
C ILE A 253 -35.90 -21.21 1.22
N LEU A 254 -35.47 -20.31 2.08
CA LEU A 254 -34.92 -20.62 3.41
C LEU A 254 -35.99 -20.68 4.51
N LYS A 255 -37.24 -20.44 4.19
CA LYS A 255 -38.38 -20.63 5.08
C LYS A 255 -38.83 -22.08 5.09
#